data_c93f45316dac1f6b95460f906c8cf096
#
_entry.id   c93f45316dac1f6b95460f906c8cf096
#
_cell.length_a   1.000
_cell.length_b   1.000
_cell.length_c   1.000
_cell.angle_alpha   90.00
_cell.angle_beta   90.00
_cell.angle_gamma   90.00
#
_symmetry.space_group_name_H-M   'P 1'
#
loop_
_entity.id
_entity.type
_entity.pdbx_description
1 polymer ?
#
loop_
_entity_poly.entity_id
_entity_poly.type
_entity_poly.pdbx_seq_one_letter_code
_entity_poly.pdbx_strand_id
1 'polypeptide(L)'
;INPGNSGGPLLNLRGEVVGINTAIFSQSGGNIGIGFAIPTNSVKELLPQLKDKGRVVRGYLGTTVQKITPEIADSMSLKQARGALVADVMKGSPADKGGLKAGDIIVAFDRKEVKDSSDLPTQVARVAPGTTVQVKVLRDGKEVTLPLTVGEMKDNEVVASTQESDLGLSVQPLTPELAQRMDLDRTEGVIITSVQRGSAAEEAGLRSGDLITQINRRPVKNLADYNRELAASDKGKSVLFLVSRGQSSLFLALKR
;
A
#
# COMPACT_ATOMS: atom_id res chain seq x y z
N ILE A 1 11.94 6.80 20.52
CA ILE A 1 12.09 5.86 19.40
C ILE A 1 13.10 6.45 18.44
N ASN A 2 14.09 5.65 18.01
CA ASN A 2 15.13 6.02 17.05
C ASN A 2 15.32 4.87 16.04
N PRO A 3 16.02 5.09 14.93
CA PRO A 3 16.43 4.01 14.03
C PRO A 3 17.08 2.87 14.82
N GLY A 4 16.71 1.62 14.50
CA GLY A 4 17.12 0.41 15.22
C GLY A 4 16.14 -0.05 16.31
N ASN A 5 15.18 0.77 16.75
CA ASN A 5 14.15 0.35 17.70
C ASN A 5 12.90 -0.29 17.04
N SER A 6 12.78 -0.27 15.71
CA SER A 6 11.67 -0.86 14.97
C SER A 6 11.53 -2.36 15.27
N GLY A 7 10.31 -2.82 15.56
CA GLY A 7 10.02 -4.19 16.00
C GLY A 7 10.25 -4.44 17.50
N GLY A 8 10.95 -3.55 18.20
CA GLY A 8 11.15 -3.65 19.63
C GLY A 8 9.91 -3.24 20.45
N PRO A 9 9.80 -3.69 21.72
CA PRO A 9 8.66 -3.38 22.57
C PRO A 9 8.69 -1.93 23.05
N LEU A 10 7.50 -1.32 23.13
CA LEU A 10 7.26 -0.10 23.90
C LEU A 10 6.73 -0.50 25.28
N LEU A 11 7.46 -0.14 26.32
CA LEU A 11 7.14 -0.52 27.70
C LEU A 11 6.56 0.67 28.47
N ASN A 12 5.63 0.39 29.38
CA ASN A 12 5.21 1.36 30.39
C ASN A 12 6.10 1.28 31.64
N LEU A 13 5.84 2.14 32.64
CA LEU A 13 6.60 2.16 33.89
C LEU A 13 6.47 0.91 34.76
N ARG A 14 5.50 0.04 34.45
CA ARG A 14 5.32 -1.27 35.11
C ARG A 14 6.02 -2.42 34.39
N GLY A 15 6.77 -2.13 33.32
CA GLY A 15 7.44 -3.14 32.51
C GLY A 15 6.51 -3.90 31.56
N GLU A 16 5.27 -3.45 31.38
CA GLU A 16 4.30 -4.09 30.49
C GLU A 16 4.48 -3.59 29.04
N VAL A 17 4.39 -4.49 28.06
CA VAL A 17 4.43 -4.14 26.63
C VAL A 17 3.10 -3.50 26.24
N VAL A 18 3.12 -2.22 25.93
CA VAL A 18 1.94 -1.45 25.50
C VAL A 18 1.88 -1.23 23.99
N GLY A 19 2.99 -1.46 23.30
CA GLY A 19 3.05 -1.34 21.84
C GLY A 19 4.31 -1.95 21.24
N ILE A 20 4.36 -1.98 19.90
CA ILE A 20 5.54 -2.37 19.12
C ILE A 20 5.99 -1.16 18.32
N ASN A 21 7.24 -0.74 18.53
CA ASN A 21 7.82 0.41 17.84
C ASN A 21 7.84 0.18 16.33
N THR A 22 7.42 1.17 15.55
CA THR A 22 7.26 0.99 14.09
C THR A 22 8.05 2.01 13.30
N ALA A 23 7.85 3.29 13.58
CA ALA A 23 8.42 4.37 12.78
C ALA A 23 8.63 5.65 13.61
N ILE A 24 9.41 6.56 13.07
CA ILE A 24 9.50 7.95 13.52
C ILE A 24 9.10 8.88 12.39
N PHE A 25 8.53 10.02 12.72
CA PHE A 25 8.40 11.12 11.76
C PHE A 25 9.69 11.93 11.79
N SER A 26 10.40 12.00 10.67
CA SER A 26 11.69 12.70 10.61
C SER A 26 12.01 13.13 9.19
N GLN A 27 12.53 14.35 9.06
CA GLN A 27 13.08 14.87 7.79
C GLN A 27 14.60 14.69 7.72
N SER A 28 15.27 14.50 8.87
CA SER A 28 16.72 14.41 8.98
C SER A 28 17.23 13.00 9.29
N GLY A 29 16.33 12.00 9.41
CA GLY A 29 16.65 10.62 9.79
C GLY A 29 16.80 10.38 11.28
N GLY A 30 16.85 11.42 12.12
CA GLY A 30 16.85 11.33 13.59
C GLY A 30 15.47 11.59 14.19
N ASN A 31 15.29 11.27 15.47
CA ASN A 31 14.06 11.53 16.20
C ASN A 31 13.87 13.04 16.45
N ILE A 32 12.75 13.59 16.00
CA ILE A 32 12.34 14.98 16.24
C ILE A 32 11.22 15.09 17.29
N GLY A 33 11.03 14.07 18.13
CA GLY A 33 10.02 14.04 19.17
C GLY A 33 8.72 13.31 18.80
N ILE A 34 8.56 12.81 17.57
CA ILE A 34 7.37 12.09 17.13
C ILE A 34 7.76 10.67 16.74
N GLY A 35 7.15 9.69 17.41
CA GLY A 35 7.31 8.27 17.11
C GLY A 35 5.98 7.53 17.11
N PHE A 36 5.92 6.44 16.39
CA PHE A 36 4.73 5.62 16.22
C PHE A 36 4.98 4.20 16.72
N ALA A 37 3.98 3.64 17.39
CA ALA A 37 3.98 2.25 17.81
C ALA A 37 2.61 1.63 17.52
N ILE A 38 2.59 0.34 17.17
CA ILE A 38 1.36 -0.43 17.02
C ILE A 38 0.89 -0.84 18.41
N PRO A 39 -0.34 -0.49 18.84
CA PRO A 39 -0.85 -0.87 20.15
C PRO A 39 -0.87 -2.39 20.34
N THR A 40 -0.50 -2.87 21.52
CA THR A 40 -0.46 -4.31 21.84
C THR A 40 -1.80 -5.01 21.63
N ASN A 41 -2.94 -4.33 21.84
CA ASN A 41 -4.25 -4.90 21.58
C ASN A 41 -4.45 -5.24 20.10
N SER A 42 -4.00 -4.39 19.18
CA SER A 42 -4.03 -4.70 17.75
C SER A 42 -3.10 -5.87 17.40
N VAL A 43 -1.94 -5.96 18.03
CA VAL A 43 -1.02 -7.11 17.85
C VAL A 43 -1.66 -8.40 18.30
N LYS A 44 -2.34 -8.41 19.46
CA LYS A 44 -3.04 -9.60 19.99
C LYS A 44 -4.11 -10.13 19.04
N GLU A 45 -4.84 -9.26 18.33
CA GLU A 45 -5.83 -9.66 17.33
C GLU A 45 -5.19 -10.38 16.12
N LEU A 46 -3.97 -10.01 15.75
CA LEU A 46 -3.26 -10.53 14.57
C LEU A 46 -2.35 -11.73 14.89
N LEU A 47 -1.91 -11.86 16.14
CA LEU A 47 -0.92 -12.84 16.55
C LEU A 47 -1.31 -14.30 16.22
N PRO A 48 -2.58 -14.74 16.38
CA PRO A 48 -2.99 -16.09 15.98
C PRO A 48 -2.73 -16.35 14.50
N GLN A 49 -3.11 -15.40 13.61
CA GLN A 49 -2.90 -15.57 12.17
C GLN A 49 -1.40 -15.64 11.82
N LEU A 50 -0.57 -14.82 12.47
CA LEU A 50 0.88 -14.82 12.25
C LEU A 50 1.51 -16.15 12.70
N LYS A 51 1.05 -16.73 13.83
CA LYS A 51 1.52 -18.03 14.32
C LYS A 51 1.09 -19.19 13.40
N ASP A 52 -0.17 -19.18 12.97
CA ASP A 52 -0.76 -20.30 12.23
C ASP A 52 -0.41 -20.26 10.74
N LYS A 53 -0.36 -19.06 10.13
CA LYS A 53 -0.24 -18.87 8.68
C LYS A 53 1.03 -18.14 8.25
N GLY A 54 1.83 -17.63 9.19
CA GLY A 54 3.02 -16.82 8.90
C GLY A 54 2.69 -15.44 8.30
N ARG A 55 1.41 -15.13 8.06
CA ARG A 55 0.95 -13.87 7.47
C ARG A 55 -0.41 -13.43 7.99
N VAL A 56 -0.71 -12.15 7.84
CA VAL A 56 -2.03 -11.60 8.15
C VAL A 56 -2.88 -11.62 6.88
N VAL A 57 -4.01 -12.30 6.94
CA VAL A 57 -5.00 -12.32 5.85
C VAL A 57 -6.02 -11.23 6.12
N ARG A 58 -6.22 -10.29 5.20
CA ARG A 58 -7.15 -9.18 5.32
C ARG A 58 -8.31 -9.34 4.36
N GLY A 59 -9.50 -9.00 4.83
CA GLY A 59 -10.68 -8.88 3.99
C GLY A 59 -10.52 -7.76 2.97
N TYR A 60 -11.19 -7.92 1.82
CA TYR A 60 -11.14 -7.00 0.69
C TYR A 60 -12.51 -6.91 0.00
N LEU A 61 -12.88 -5.71 -0.44
CA LEU A 61 -14.09 -5.47 -1.22
C LEU A 61 -13.81 -5.02 -2.66
N GLY A 62 -12.74 -4.29 -2.90
CA GLY A 62 -12.42 -3.72 -4.20
C GLY A 62 -13.19 -2.44 -4.50
N THR A 63 -13.26 -1.56 -3.51
CA THR A 63 -13.89 -0.24 -3.62
C THR A 63 -12.92 0.86 -3.24
N THR A 64 -13.03 1.99 -3.91
CA THR A 64 -12.45 3.25 -3.45
C THR A 64 -13.56 4.05 -2.77
N VAL A 65 -13.32 4.47 -1.54
CA VAL A 65 -14.28 5.29 -0.78
C VAL A 65 -13.67 6.64 -0.42
N GLN A 66 -14.52 7.64 -0.33
CA GLN A 66 -14.13 8.98 0.09
C GLN A 66 -15.02 9.51 1.19
N LYS A 67 -14.49 10.50 1.92
CA LYS A 67 -15.24 11.22 2.95
C LYS A 67 -16.32 12.07 2.33
N ILE A 68 -17.48 12.13 2.99
CA ILE A 68 -18.56 13.02 2.62
C ILE A 68 -18.29 14.37 3.27
N THR A 69 -17.99 15.39 2.46
CA THR A 69 -17.89 16.77 2.93
C THR A 69 -19.29 17.38 3.04
N PRO A 70 -19.47 18.51 3.77
CA PRO A 70 -20.75 19.21 3.82
C PRO A 70 -21.29 19.54 2.43
N GLU A 71 -20.46 19.99 1.52
CA GLU A 71 -20.83 20.34 0.13
C GLU A 71 -21.34 19.12 -0.65
N ILE A 72 -20.68 17.95 -0.48
CA ILE A 72 -21.13 16.69 -1.07
C ILE A 72 -22.48 16.28 -0.46
N ALA A 73 -22.63 16.39 0.85
CA ALA A 73 -23.88 16.06 1.54
C ALA A 73 -25.05 16.92 1.02
N ASP A 74 -24.85 18.22 0.87
CA ASP A 74 -25.85 19.15 0.33
C ASP A 74 -26.19 18.80 -1.13
N SER A 75 -25.20 18.55 -1.97
CA SER A 75 -25.39 18.18 -3.38
C SER A 75 -26.16 16.87 -3.55
N MET A 76 -25.98 15.93 -2.63
CA MET A 76 -26.68 14.63 -2.61
C MET A 76 -27.95 14.65 -1.77
N SER A 77 -28.37 15.81 -1.26
CA SER A 77 -29.56 15.99 -0.40
C SER A 77 -29.57 15.07 0.83
N LEU A 78 -28.40 14.86 1.42
CA LEU A 78 -28.23 14.03 2.61
C LEU A 78 -28.58 14.80 3.88
N LYS A 79 -29.29 14.18 4.80
CA LYS A 79 -29.60 14.78 6.10
C LYS A 79 -28.35 14.99 6.98
N GLN A 80 -27.31 14.19 6.77
CA GLN A 80 -26.05 14.21 7.54
C GLN A 80 -24.89 13.79 6.64
N ALA A 81 -23.72 14.42 6.82
CA ALA A 81 -22.46 14.05 6.16
C ALA A 81 -21.85 12.80 6.86
N ARG A 82 -22.45 11.62 6.66
CA ARG A 82 -22.17 10.41 7.40
C ARG A 82 -22.09 9.21 6.48
N GLY A 83 -21.14 8.29 6.75
CA GLY A 83 -20.90 7.11 5.94
C GLY A 83 -19.66 7.23 5.04
N ALA A 84 -19.47 6.24 4.20
CA ALA A 84 -18.40 6.19 3.22
C ALA A 84 -18.99 6.26 1.81
N LEU A 85 -18.71 7.34 1.08
CA LEU A 85 -19.15 7.49 -0.31
C LEU A 85 -18.27 6.64 -1.22
N VAL A 86 -18.88 5.75 -1.98
CA VAL A 86 -18.21 4.90 -2.97
C VAL A 86 -17.87 5.76 -4.20
N ALA A 87 -16.60 6.03 -4.39
CA ALA A 87 -16.10 6.77 -5.55
C ALA A 87 -15.91 5.85 -6.76
N ASP A 88 -15.46 4.60 -6.52
CA ASP A 88 -15.23 3.62 -7.58
C ASP A 88 -15.41 2.19 -7.08
N VAL A 89 -15.77 1.28 -8.00
CA VAL A 89 -15.92 -0.17 -7.77
C VAL A 89 -15.13 -0.91 -8.83
N MET A 90 -14.12 -1.65 -8.40
CA MET A 90 -13.25 -2.43 -9.29
C MET A 90 -14.04 -3.58 -9.93
N LYS A 91 -14.00 -3.66 -11.24
CA LYS A 91 -14.70 -4.70 -12.00
C LYS A 91 -14.23 -6.11 -11.60
N GLY A 92 -15.17 -7.02 -11.38
CA GLY A 92 -14.91 -8.40 -10.95
C GLY A 92 -14.57 -8.55 -9.45
N SER A 93 -14.53 -7.45 -8.70
CA SER A 93 -14.29 -7.45 -7.25
C SER A 93 -15.48 -8.03 -6.46
N PRO A 94 -15.30 -8.35 -5.17
CA PRO A 94 -16.39 -8.67 -4.25
C PRO A 94 -17.53 -7.66 -4.24
N ALA A 95 -17.20 -6.37 -4.25
CA ALA A 95 -18.17 -5.28 -4.27
C ALA A 95 -18.98 -5.25 -5.57
N ASP A 96 -18.33 -5.39 -6.72
CA ASP A 96 -18.98 -5.45 -8.03
C ASP A 96 -19.95 -6.65 -8.11
N LYS A 97 -19.48 -7.83 -7.72
CA LYS A 97 -20.30 -9.05 -7.66
C LYS A 97 -21.49 -8.94 -6.70
N GLY A 98 -21.33 -8.21 -5.60
CA GLY A 98 -22.38 -7.93 -4.63
C GLY A 98 -23.32 -6.79 -5.03
N GLY A 99 -23.09 -6.15 -6.18
CA GLY A 99 -23.95 -5.11 -6.73
C GLY A 99 -23.77 -3.73 -6.11
N LEU A 100 -22.61 -3.46 -5.47
CA LEU A 100 -22.23 -2.12 -5.03
C LEU A 100 -21.91 -1.26 -6.25
N LYS A 101 -22.24 0.04 -6.19
CA LYS A 101 -22.06 0.97 -7.31
C LYS A 101 -21.38 2.25 -6.86
N ALA A 102 -20.69 2.92 -7.78
CA ALA A 102 -20.25 4.28 -7.55
C ALA A 102 -21.46 5.18 -7.26
N GLY A 103 -21.31 6.08 -6.30
CA GLY A 103 -22.40 6.91 -5.79
C GLY A 103 -23.15 6.33 -4.59
N ASP A 104 -22.99 5.06 -4.25
CA ASP A 104 -23.55 4.49 -3.02
C ASP A 104 -22.88 5.10 -1.79
N ILE A 105 -23.63 5.29 -0.73
CA ILE A 105 -23.09 5.68 0.57
C ILE A 105 -23.23 4.51 1.52
N ILE A 106 -22.12 3.91 1.91
CA ILE A 106 -22.10 2.81 2.88
C ILE A 106 -22.32 3.39 4.26
N VAL A 107 -23.43 3.02 4.91
CA VAL A 107 -23.84 3.49 6.24
C VAL A 107 -23.65 2.42 7.31
N ALA A 108 -23.65 1.14 6.93
CA ALA A 108 -23.32 0.05 7.85
C ALA A 108 -22.66 -1.12 7.10
N PHE A 109 -21.73 -1.80 7.76
CA PHE A 109 -21.03 -2.98 7.30
C PHE A 109 -21.07 -4.05 8.41
N ASP A 110 -21.60 -5.24 8.10
CA ASP A 110 -21.76 -6.35 9.05
C ASP A 110 -22.38 -5.91 10.39
N ARG A 111 -23.52 -5.20 10.33
CA ARG A 111 -24.27 -4.64 11.49
C ARG A 111 -23.52 -3.55 12.27
N LYS A 112 -22.31 -3.19 11.89
CA LYS A 112 -21.54 -2.08 12.48
C LYS A 112 -21.76 -0.82 11.66
N GLU A 113 -22.00 0.26 12.36
CA GLU A 113 -22.17 1.55 11.73
C GLU A 113 -20.85 2.00 11.08
N VAL A 114 -20.96 2.59 9.88
CA VAL A 114 -19.87 3.29 9.19
C VAL A 114 -20.11 4.79 9.36
N LYS A 115 -19.31 5.44 10.20
CA LYS A 115 -19.46 6.86 10.50
C LYS A 115 -18.79 7.74 9.45
N ASP A 116 -17.64 7.31 8.97
CA ASP A 116 -16.92 7.96 7.88
C ASP A 116 -16.13 6.95 7.02
N SER A 117 -15.46 7.47 5.99
CA SER A 117 -14.72 6.63 5.04
C SER A 117 -13.54 5.85 5.64
N SER A 118 -13.00 6.28 6.80
CA SER A 118 -11.87 5.60 7.45
C SER A 118 -12.29 4.34 8.21
N ASP A 119 -13.56 4.24 8.61
CA ASP A 119 -14.09 3.09 9.32
C ASP A 119 -14.18 1.85 8.44
N LEU A 120 -14.60 2.02 7.17
CA LEU A 120 -14.89 0.90 6.28
C LEU A 120 -13.66 0.00 6.02
N PRO A 121 -12.48 0.52 5.63
CA PRO A 121 -11.31 -0.33 5.41
C PRO A 121 -10.93 -1.13 6.65
N THR A 122 -11.03 -0.52 7.83
CA THR A 122 -10.73 -1.16 9.11
C THR A 122 -11.71 -2.30 9.44
N GLN A 123 -13.00 -2.07 9.19
CA GLN A 123 -14.04 -3.09 9.43
C GLN A 123 -13.91 -4.25 8.44
N VAL A 124 -13.69 -3.95 7.16
CA VAL A 124 -13.52 -4.95 6.09
C VAL A 124 -12.29 -5.82 6.34
N ALA A 125 -11.15 -5.22 6.69
CA ALA A 125 -9.90 -5.95 6.93
C ALA A 125 -9.98 -6.99 8.06
N ARG A 126 -10.91 -6.82 9.01
CA ARG A 126 -11.13 -7.74 10.14
C ARG A 126 -12.01 -8.94 9.79
N VAL A 127 -12.71 -8.90 8.66
CA VAL A 127 -13.59 -10.02 8.25
C VAL A 127 -12.78 -11.03 7.46
N ALA A 128 -12.94 -12.30 7.81
CA ALA A 128 -12.27 -13.39 7.11
C ALA A 128 -12.74 -13.47 5.63
N PRO A 129 -11.83 -13.62 4.66
CA PRO A 129 -12.21 -13.87 3.29
C PRO A 129 -13.14 -15.07 3.14
N GLY A 130 -14.10 -14.98 2.20
CA GLY A 130 -15.16 -15.98 2.01
C GLY A 130 -16.39 -15.76 2.87
N THR A 131 -16.33 -14.86 3.88
CA THR A 131 -17.49 -14.54 4.72
C THR A 131 -18.44 -13.62 3.97
N THR A 132 -19.74 -13.96 3.97
CA THR A 132 -20.80 -13.10 3.44
C THR A 132 -21.34 -12.20 4.53
N VAL A 133 -21.29 -10.89 4.31
CA VAL A 133 -21.76 -9.85 5.22
C VAL A 133 -22.88 -9.03 4.59
N GLN A 134 -23.70 -8.40 5.43
CA GLN A 134 -24.73 -7.48 4.99
C GLN A 134 -24.17 -6.05 4.99
N VAL A 135 -24.21 -5.40 3.84
CA VAL A 135 -23.77 -4.01 3.68
C VAL A 135 -25.01 -3.14 3.41
N LYS A 136 -25.27 -2.18 4.31
CA LYS A 136 -26.31 -1.16 4.10
C LYS A 136 -25.75 0.02 3.37
N VAL A 137 -26.40 0.38 2.30
CA VAL A 137 -26.06 1.56 1.50
C VAL A 137 -27.27 2.47 1.36
N LEU A 138 -27.01 3.76 1.23
CA LEU A 138 -27.97 4.73 0.77
C LEU A 138 -27.72 4.95 -0.73
N ARG A 139 -28.68 4.57 -1.57
CA ARG A 139 -28.66 4.71 -3.03
C ARG A 139 -29.87 5.52 -3.47
N ASP A 140 -29.67 6.65 -4.13
CA ASP A 140 -30.74 7.55 -4.58
C ASP A 140 -31.75 7.89 -3.45
N GLY A 141 -31.21 8.17 -2.25
CA GLY A 141 -32.00 8.50 -1.06
C GLY A 141 -32.74 7.33 -0.40
N LYS A 142 -32.57 6.09 -0.89
CA LYS A 142 -33.22 4.88 -0.35
C LYS A 142 -32.20 3.96 0.29
N GLU A 143 -32.55 3.34 1.43
CA GLU A 143 -31.73 2.30 2.04
C GLU A 143 -31.85 1.01 1.22
N VAL A 144 -30.71 0.42 0.86
CA VAL A 144 -30.58 -0.86 0.22
C VAL A 144 -29.61 -1.72 1.03
N THR A 145 -29.96 -2.98 1.23
CA THR A 145 -29.05 -3.94 1.89
C THR A 145 -28.54 -4.94 0.86
N LEU A 146 -27.22 -5.04 0.75
CA LEU A 146 -26.54 -5.88 -0.22
C LEU A 146 -25.77 -7.00 0.50
N PRO A 147 -25.93 -8.28 0.13
CA PRO A 147 -25.05 -9.33 0.59
C PRO A 147 -23.73 -9.28 -0.20
N LEU A 148 -22.60 -9.07 0.49
CA LEU A 148 -21.28 -9.08 -0.10
C LEU A 148 -20.43 -10.18 0.48
N THR A 149 -19.83 -11.01 -0.36
CA THR A 149 -18.83 -11.98 0.08
C THR A 149 -17.46 -11.33 0.08
N VAL A 150 -16.87 -11.15 1.27
CA VAL A 150 -15.56 -10.53 1.44
C VAL A 150 -14.50 -11.37 0.75
N GLY A 151 -13.71 -10.77 -0.13
CA GLY A 151 -12.56 -11.39 -0.76
C GLY A 151 -11.32 -11.35 0.13
N GLU A 152 -10.31 -12.09 -0.25
CA GLU A 152 -8.97 -11.89 0.29
C GLU A 152 -8.36 -10.66 -0.39
N MET A 153 -7.87 -9.72 0.41
CA MET A 153 -6.92 -8.76 -0.10
C MET A 153 -5.72 -9.62 -0.51
N LYS A 154 -5.72 -10.02 -1.79
CA LYS A 154 -4.46 -10.48 -2.33
C LYS A 154 -3.55 -9.30 -2.07
N ASP A 155 -2.56 -9.47 -1.20
CA ASP A 155 -1.35 -8.76 -1.42
C ASP A 155 -1.05 -9.11 -2.89
N ASN A 156 -1.61 -8.34 -3.86
CA ASN A 156 -0.79 -8.02 -4.98
C ASN A 156 0.46 -7.70 -4.25
N GLU A 157 1.49 -8.49 -4.46
CA GLU A 157 2.81 -8.17 -4.02
C GLU A 157 3.18 -6.76 -4.54
N VAL A 158 2.43 -5.79 -4.13
CA VAL A 158 2.89 -4.58 -3.53
C VAL A 158 3.28 -5.02 -2.12
N VAL A 159 4.10 -6.06 -2.04
CA VAL A 159 5.28 -5.88 -1.29
C VAL A 159 5.80 -4.57 -1.86
N ALA A 160 5.71 -3.51 -1.06
CA ALA A 160 6.90 -2.73 -0.89
C ALA A 160 7.96 -3.75 -0.42
N SER A 161 8.32 -4.72 -1.25
CA SER A 161 9.62 -5.27 -1.32
C SER A 161 10.46 -4.12 -1.84
N THR A 162 10.74 -3.22 -0.90
CA THR A 162 11.99 -2.52 -0.93
C THR A 162 13.00 -3.66 -0.92
N GLN A 163 13.21 -4.25 -2.08
CA GLN A 163 14.20 -5.29 -2.23
C GLN A 163 15.50 -4.55 -2.24
N GLU A 164 16.18 -4.54 -1.09
CA GLU A 164 17.56 -4.10 -1.02
C GLU A 164 18.34 -5.06 -1.91
N SER A 165 18.80 -4.55 -3.02
CA SER A 165 19.73 -5.26 -3.87
C SER A 165 21.13 -5.11 -3.30
N ASP A 166 22.03 -6.09 -3.58
CA ASP A 166 23.47 -6.02 -3.30
C ASP A 166 24.12 -4.73 -3.87
N LEU A 167 23.39 -3.99 -4.66
CA LEU A 167 23.81 -2.75 -5.31
C LEU A 167 23.52 -1.50 -4.48
N GLY A 168 22.85 -1.64 -3.32
CA GLY A 168 22.39 -0.52 -2.48
C GLY A 168 21.18 0.22 -3.05
N LEU A 169 20.33 -0.46 -3.82
CA LEU A 169 19.07 0.05 -4.36
C LEU A 169 17.90 -0.58 -3.62
N SER A 170 16.95 0.25 -3.27
CA SER A 170 15.60 -0.19 -2.91
C SER A 170 14.66 0.14 -4.06
N VAL A 171 13.92 -0.84 -4.55
CA VAL A 171 13.06 -0.70 -5.73
C VAL A 171 11.64 -1.21 -5.46
N GLN A 172 10.65 -0.67 -6.16
CA GLN A 172 9.27 -1.15 -6.14
C GLN A 172 8.68 -1.18 -7.57
N PRO A 173 7.67 -2.03 -7.83
CA PRO A 173 7.00 -2.02 -9.14
C PRO A 173 6.28 -0.69 -9.37
N LEU A 174 6.27 -0.23 -10.62
CA LEU A 174 5.44 0.90 -11.02
C LEU A 174 3.99 0.44 -11.09
N THR A 175 3.12 1.04 -10.25
CA THR A 175 1.67 0.83 -10.34
C THR A 175 1.03 1.95 -11.16
N PRO A 176 -0.17 1.73 -11.75
CA PRO A 176 -0.89 2.79 -12.48
C PRO A 176 -1.11 4.05 -11.64
N GLU A 177 -1.43 3.89 -10.35
CA GLU A 177 -1.65 5.00 -9.42
C GLU A 177 -0.35 5.78 -9.17
N LEU A 178 0.78 5.07 -9.08
CA LEU A 178 2.09 5.69 -8.90
C LEU A 178 2.54 6.41 -10.17
N ALA A 179 2.30 5.79 -11.34
CA ALA A 179 2.56 6.41 -12.63
C ALA A 179 1.79 7.72 -12.79
N GLN A 180 0.50 7.73 -12.45
CA GLN A 180 -0.33 8.92 -12.51
C GLN A 180 0.12 10.01 -11.53
N ARG A 181 0.52 9.64 -10.30
CA ARG A 181 1.04 10.59 -9.30
C ARG A 181 2.38 11.22 -9.69
N MET A 182 3.17 10.51 -10.48
CA MET A 182 4.49 10.95 -10.94
C MET A 182 4.46 11.55 -12.35
N ASP A 183 3.26 11.70 -12.94
CA ASP A 183 3.06 12.21 -14.31
C ASP A 183 3.90 11.44 -15.34
N LEU A 184 3.87 10.11 -15.24
CA LEU A 184 4.59 9.21 -16.14
C LEU A 184 3.64 8.64 -17.18
N ASP A 185 3.98 8.77 -18.46
CA ASP A 185 3.23 8.18 -19.58
C ASP A 185 3.33 6.64 -19.67
N ARG A 186 4.03 6.02 -18.73
CA ARG A 186 4.30 4.57 -18.70
C ARG A 186 3.66 3.94 -17.48
N THR A 187 3.19 2.73 -17.66
CA THR A 187 2.57 1.90 -16.60
C THR A 187 3.38 0.65 -16.27
N GLU A 188 4.54 0.45 -16.92
CA GLU A 188 5.42 -0.70 -16.74
C GLU A 188 6.83 -0.24 -16.32
N GLY A 189 7.46 -0.98 -15.42
CA GLY A 189 8.81 -0.72 -14.95
C GLY A 189 8.95 -0.88 -13.45
N VAL A 190 10.13 -0.54 -12.95
CA VAL A 190 10.49 -0.64 -11.52
C VAL A 190 11.06 0.70 -11.08
N ILE A 191 10.48 1.30 -10.03
CA ILE A 191 10.89 2.61 -9.53
C ILE A 191 11.86 2.47 -8.37
N ILE A 192 12.91 3.31 -8.35
CA ILE A 192 13.86 3.37 -7.24
C ILE A 192 13.24 4.20 -6.11
N THR A 193 13.06 3.58 -4.94
CA THR A 193 12.52 4.24 -3.75
C THR A 193 13.60 4.87 -2.88
N SER A 194 14.77 4.22 -2.81
CA SER A 194 15.93 4.77 -2.10
C SER A 194 17.24 4.27 -2.69
N VAL A 195 18.29 5.04 -2.49
CA VAL A 195 19.68 4.70 -2.85
C VAL A 195 20.52 4.84 -1.59
N GLN A 196 21.24 3.78 -1.24
CA GLN A 196 22.12 3.76 -0.06
C GLN A 196 23.35 4.64 -0.31
N ARG A 197 23.71 5.49 0.65
CA ARG A 197 24.92 6.31 0.58
C ARG A 197 26.19 5.45 0.54
N GLY A 198 27.12 5.84 -0.33
CA GLY A 198 28.36 5.10 -0.55
C GLY A 198 28.20 3.79 -1.29
N SER A 199 27.03 3.52 -1.87
CA SER A 199 26.78 2.33 -2.67
C SER A 199 27.20 2.49 -4.12
N ALA A 200 27.42 1.37 -4.82
CA ALA A 200 27.70 1.36 -6.25
C ALA A 200 26.58 2.04 -7.06
N ALA A 201 25.35 2.00 -6.58
CA ALA A 201 24.22 2.69 -7.20
C ALA A 201 24.32 4.22 -7.11
N GLU A 202 24.73 4.76 -5.97
CA GLU A 202 24.97 6.20 -5.81
C GLU A 202 26.14 6.68 -6.66
N GLU A 203 27.23 5.93 -6.67
CA GLU A 203 28.41 6.23 -7.51
C GLU A 203 28.08 6.24 -9.00
N ALA A 204 27.19 5.36 -9.45
CA ALA A 204 26.69 5.34 -10.84
C ALA A 204 25.70 6.46 -11.15
N GLY A 205 25.26 7.22 -10.15
CA GLY A 205 24.36 8.37 -10.33
C GLY A 205 22.88 8.00 -10.36
N LEU A 206 22.50 6.79 -9.91
CA LEU A 206 21.09 6.41 -9.69
C LEU A 206 20.51 7.21 -8.52
N ARG A 207 19.22 7.54 -8.60
CA ARG A 207 18.53 8.37 -7.61
C ARG A 207 17.15 7.82 -7.29
N SER A 208 16.66 8.14 -6.10
CA SER A 208 15.25 7.92 -5.77
C SER A 208 14.36 8.67 -6.77
N GLY A 209 13.30 8.01 -7.25
CA GLY A 209 12.40 8.51 -8.29
C GLY A 209 12.79 8.11 -9.71
N ASP A 210 13.94 7.49 -9.95
CA ASP A 210 14.28 6.95 -11.26
C ASP A 210 13.44 5.71 -11.58
N LEU A 211 12.89 5.64 -12.79
CA LEU A 211 12.16 4.48 -13.29
C LEU A 211 13.09 3.62 -14.14
N ILE A 212 13.40 2.41 -13.69
CA ILE A 212 14.19 1.41 -14.42
C ILE A 212 13.28 0.77 -15.46
N THR A 213 13.66 0.90 -16.74
CA THR A 213 12.92 0.36 -17.89
C THR A 213 13.66 -0.75 -18.60
N GLN A 214 15.01 -0.81 -18.48
CA GLN A 214 15.82 -1.89 -19.02
C GLN A 214 17.04 -2.16 -18.13
N ILE A 215 17.47 -3.41 -18.12
CA ILE A 215 18.77 -3.86 -17.58
C ILE A 215 19.48 -4.63 -18.67
N ASN A 216 20.75 -4.27 -18.97
CA ASN A 216 21.55 -4.88 -20.03
C ASN A 216 20.81 -4.91 -21.39
N ARG A 217 20.07 -3.85 -21.71
CA ARG A 217 19.22 -3.69 -22.92
C ARG A 217 18.02 -4.66 -22.98
N ARG A 218 17.72 -5.38 -21.91
CA ARG A 218 16.53 -6.21 -21.80
C ARG A 218 15.42 -5.46 -21.06
N PRO A 219 14.18 -5.48 -21.55
CA PRO A 219 13.10 -4.73 -20.94
C PRO A 219 12.79 -5.25 -19.53
N VAL A 220 12.53 -4.32 -18.62
CA VAL A 220 12.07 -4.56 -17.25
C VAL A 220 10.67 -3.97 -17.12
N LYS A 221 9.66 -4.83 -17.05
CA LYS A 221 8.26 -4.43 -16.94
C LYS A 221 7.73 -4.49 -15.51
N ASN A 222 8.35 -5.31 -14.68
CA ASN A 222 7.95 -5.60 -13.31
C ASN A 222 9.15 -6.06 -12.47
N LEU A 223 8.90 -6.30 -11.18
CA LEU A 223 9.93 -6.72 -10.24
C LEU A 223 10.52 -8.12 -10.56
N ALA A 224 9.73 -9.02 -11.15
CA ALA A 224 10.23 -10.34 -11.54
C ALA A 224 11.25 -10.24 -12.68
N ASP A 225 11.01 -9.37 -13.67
CA ASP A 225 11.97 -9.09 -14.73
C ASP A 225 13.24 -8.45 -14.17
N TYR A 226 13.10 -7.46 -13.27
CA TYR A 226 14.21 -6.82 -12.59
C TYR A 226 15.12 -7.86 -11.89
N ASN A 227 14.53 -8.74 -11.10
CA ASN A 227 15.27 -9.78 -10.38
C ASN A 227 15.95 -10.76 -11.30
N ARG A 228 15.27 -11.20 -12.36
CA ARG A 228 15.80 -12.12 -13.35
C ARG A 228 17.03 -11.53 -14.06
N GLU A 229 16.93 -10.29 -14.53
CA GLU A 229 18.00 -9.65 -15.28
C GLU A 229 19.19 -9.28 -14.38
N LEU A 230 18.94 -8.91 -13.11
CA LEU A 230 20.02 -8.75 -12.15
C LEU A 230 20.70 -10.09 -11.82
N ALA A 231 19.93 -11.15 -11.59
CA ALA A 231 20.50 -12.47 -11.29
C ALA A 231 21.34 -13.03 -12.47
N ALA A 232 20.94 -12.72 -13.70
CA ALA A 232 21.66 -13.09 -14.92
C ALA A 232 22.94 -12.26 -15.15
N SER A 233 23.16 -11.21 -14.37
CA SER A 233 24.35 -10.37 -14.48
C SER A 233 25.48 -10.93 -13.64
N ASP A 234 26.63 -11.19 -14.25
CA ASP A 234 27.81 -11.73 -13.57
C ASP A 234 28.31 -10.79 -12.46
N LYS A 235 28.66 -11.35 -11.30
CA LYS A 235 29.37 -10.61 -10.25
C LYS A 235 30.74 -10.19 -10.76
N GLY A 236 31.09 -8.92 -10.59
CA GLY A 236 32.36 -8.34 -11.07
C GLY A 236 32.28 -7.68 -12.44
N LYS A 237 31.17 -7.78 -13.17
CA LYS A 237 30.93 -7.03 -14.42
C LYS A 237 30.02 -5.83 -14.19
N SER A 238 30.10 -4.87 -15.12
CA SER A 238 29.21 -3.72 -15.11
C SER A 238 27.81 -4.11 -15.59
N VAL A 239 26.79 -3.66 -14.87
CA VAL A 239 25.38 -3.78 -15.23
C VAL A 239 24.90 -2.45 -15.80
N LEU A 240 24.31 -2.48 -16.99
CA LEU A 240 23.82 -1.29 -17.67
C LEU A 240 22.32 -1.11 -17.39
N PHE A 241 21.94 0.02 -16.78
CA PHE A 241 20.56 0.40 -16.54
C PHE A 241 20.11 1.47 -17.53
N LEU A 242 18.93 1.33 -18.11
CA LEU A 242 18.21 2.42 -18.72
C LEU A 242 17.16 2.90 -17.75
N VAL A 243 17.28 4.13 -17.29
CA VAL A 243 16.33 4.75 -16.37
C VAL A 243 15.67 5.95 -17.02
N SER A 244 14.39 6.17 -16.66
CA SER A 244 13.67 7.40 -16.97
C SER A 244 13.65 8.28 -15.72
N ARG A 245 14.11 9.53 -15.88
CA ARG A 245 14.14 10.56 -14.84
C ARG A 245 13.37 11.78 -15.33
N GLY A 246 12.14 11.94 -14.87
CA GLY A 246 11.21 12.89 -15.46
C GLY A 246 10.99 12.56 -16.95
N GLN A 247 11.17 13.53 -17.83
CA GLN A 247 11.02 13.37 -19.28
C GLN A 247 12.28 12.86 -19.99
N SER A 248 13.38 12.62 -19.27
CA SER A 248 14.66 12.21 -19.87
C SER A 248 14.97 10.75 -19.59
N SER A 249 15.59 10.06 -20.57
CA SER A 249 16.11 8.70 -20.39
C SER A 249 17.63 8.72 -20.32
N LEU A 250 18.22 7.97 -19.40
CA LEU A 250 19.64 7.93 -19.12
C LEU A 250 20.14 6.49 -19.07
N PHE A 251 21.28 6.21 -19.70
CA PHE A 251 22.01 4.97 -19.47
C PHE A 251 23.03 5.19 -18.35
N LEU A 252 22.95 4.35 -17.33
CA LEU A 252 23.86 4.36 -16.19
C LEU A 252 24.50 2.98 -16.04
N ALA A 253 25.82 2.92 -15.90
CA ALA A 253 26.56 1.68 -15.72
C ALA A 253 27.01 1.54 -14.27
N LEU A 254 26.73 0.39 -13.68
CA LEU A 254 26.98 0.08 -12.30
C LEU A 254 27.96 -1.10 -12.23
N LYS A 255 28.99 -0.99 -11.44
CA LYS A 255 29.90 -2.11 -11.18
C LYS A 255 29.31 -2.95 -10.03
N ARG A 256 29.05 -4.22 -10.31
CA ARG A 256 28.49 -5.15 -9.32
C ARG A 256 29.53 -5.81 -8.46
#